data_d21085072cce684d32e2d09bc9f95666
#
_entry.id   d21085072cce684d32e2d09bc9f95666
#
_cell.length_a   1.000
_cell.length_b   1.000
_cell.length_c   1.000
_cell.angle_alpha   90.00
_cell.angle_beta   90.00
_cell.angle_gamma   90.00
#
_symmetry.space_group_name_H-M   'P 1'
#
loop_
_entity.id
_entity.type
_entity.pdbx_description
1 polymer ?
#
loop_
_entity_poly.entity_id
_entity_poly.type
_entity_poly.pdbx_seq_one_letter_code
_entity_poly.pdbx_strand_id
1 'polypeptide(L)'
;MQIVNMNLRHFETIEEFNDMLGVETLHPLVSVVDLSKACPMEHMRHTNGFYSVMLKDEKFCDVVYGRSHYDYDKGTVVCTSPGQLVGIEPLAPPVGMSQEAAREKFQPLGWGLFFAPELMRGTALAQHIKEYSFFEYQANEALHLSERERETFLHYLHEIEAELDHTIDRLTRRLIASNVEILLDHCLRFYERQFITREFINSDLLSRFEQLLKQYFAGRKPQQDGLPTVRYCASELCLSPNYFSDLIKKETGRSAQEHIKQFTLGIVKQRLSNLDLTITEVAWQTGFQYPQHLTRFFKKETGQTPAQWRERMVG
;
A
#
# COMPACT_ATOMS: atom_id res chain seq x y z
N MET A 1 -12.74 -9.44 26.80
CA MET A 1 -12.31 -8.61 25.66
C MET A 1 -13.51 -7.77 25.26
N GLN A 2 -13.68 -6.58 25.85
CA GLN A 2 -14.77 -5.66 25.51
C GLN A 2 -14.40 -4.99 24.18
N ILE A 3 -15.19 -5.24 23.16
CA ILE A 3 -15.14 -4.52 21.89
C ILE A 3 -15.61 -3.10 22.23
N VAL A 4 -14.67 -2.15 22.29
CA VAL A 4 -14.99 -0.73 22.36
C VAL A 4 -15.67 -0.38 21.04
N ASN A 5 -16.95 -0.05 21.11
CA ASN A 5 -17.73 0.44 19.97
C ASN A 5 -17.14 1.79 19.56
N MET A 6 -16.07 1.79 18.76
CA MET A 6 -15.56 3.02 18.16
C MET A 6 -16.52 3.42 17.05
N ASN A 7 -17.14 4.61 17.20
CA ASN A 7 -18.03 5.17 16.21
C ASN A 7 -17.28 5.28 14.87
N LEU A 8 -17.73 4.54 13.87
CA LEU A 8 -17.29 4.71 12.50
C LEU A 8 -17.95 5.99 11.95
N ARG A 9 -17.15 6.96 11.56
CA ARG A 9 -17.61 8.18 10.87
C ARG A 9 -17.30 8.07 9.38
N HIS A 10 -18.14 8.70 8.57
CA HIS A 10 -17.87 8.90 7.15
C HIS A 10 -17.93 10.40 6.87
N PHE A 11 -16.89 10.91 6.22
CA PHE A 11 -16.82 12.28 5.73
C PHE A 11 -16.90 12.25 4.20
N GLU A 12 -18.04 12.66 3.66
CA GLU A 12 -18.24 12.69 2.22
C GLU A 12 -17.45 13.82 1.57
N THR A 13 -17.41 14.99 2.21
CA THR A 13 -16.81 16.21 1.68
C THR A 13 -15.63 16.69 2.52
N ILE A 14 -14.79 17.51 1.88
CA ILE A 14 -13.68 18.19 2.54
C ILE A 14 -14.20 19.19 3.58
N GLU A 15 -15.33 19.86 3.30
CA GLU A 15 -15.97 20.81 4.22
C GLU A 15 -16.34 20.14 5.54
N GLU A 16 -17.03 18.99 5.50
CA GLU A 16 -17.37 18.22 6.70
C GLU A 16 -16.13 17.84 7.53
N PHE A 17 -15.04 17.52 6.85
CA PHE A 17 -13.79 17.16 7.51
C PHE A 17 -13.09 18.39 8.11
N ASN A 18 -13.04 19.51 7.37
CA ASN A 18 -12.51 20.77 7.85
C ASN A 18 -13.29 21.30 9.07
N ASP A 19 -14.62 21.20 9.06
CA ASP A 19 -15.48 21.57 10.21
C ASP A 19 -15.09 20.76 11.45
N MET A 20 -14.85 19.46 11.30
CA MET A 20 -14.39 18.62 12.41
C MET A 20 -13.01 19.04 12.92
N LEU A 21 -12.12 19.50 12.02
CA LEU A 21 -10.80 20.02 12.37
C LEU A 21 -10.84 21.45 12.90
N GLY A 22 -11.98 22.16 12.78
CA GLY A 22 -12.12 23.56 13.15
C GLY A 22 -11.33 24.50 12.26
N VAL A 23 -11.16 24.17 10.98
CA VAL A 23 -10.43 24.97 9.97
C VAL A 23 -11.39 25.49 8.90
N GLU A 24 -11.08 26.67 8.35
CA GLU A 24 -11.87 27.27 7.29
C GLU A 24 -11.71 26.51 5.96
N THR A 25 -12.81 26.36 5.21
CA THR A 25 -12.82 25.76 3.89
C THR A 25 -12.66 26.84 2.80
N LEU A 26 -11.43 27.02 2.31
CA LEU A 26 -11.13 28.00 1.26
C LEU A 26 -11.56 27.53 -0.13
N HIS A 27 -11.55 26.21 -0.38
CA HIS A 27 -11.92 25.61 -1.66
C HIS A 27 -12.68 24.29 -1.45
N PRO A 28 -13.82 24.04 -2.14
CA PRO A 28 -14.65 22.84 -1.87
C PRO A 28 -14.00 21.52 -2.26
N LEU A 29 -12.98 21.53 -3.14
CA LEU A 29 -12.37 20.30 -3.69
C LEU A 29 -10.95 20.04 -3.16
N VAL A 30 -10.37 20.94 -2.39
CA VAL A 30 -9.02 20.77 -1.85
C VAL A 30 -8.84 21.58 -0.57
N SER A 31 -8.09 21.03 0.37
CA SER A 31 -7.71 21.72 1.61
C SER A 31 -6.28 21.34 1.98
N VAL A 32 -5.52 22.33 2.43
CA VAL A 32 -4.21 22.19 3.06
C VAL A 32 -4.36 22.64 4.50
N VAL A 33 -3.95 21.79 5.45
CA VAL A 33 -4.17 22.03 6.88
C VAL A 33 -2.86 21.86 7.64
N ASP A 34 -2.47 22.90 8.36
CA ASP A 34 -1.49 22.81 9.43
C ASP A 34 -2.19 22.18 10.65
N LEU A 35 -1.93 20.90 10.89
CA LEU A 35 -2.59 20.13 11.94
C LEU A 35 -2.29 20.65 13.35
N SER A 36 -1.20 21.40 13.54
CA SER A 36 -0.90 22.04 14.83
C SER A 36 -1.89 23.12 15.20
N LYS A 37 -2.60 23.69 14.21
CA LYS A 37 -3.63 24.71 14.39
C LYS A 37 -5.05 24.13 14.39
N ALA A 38 -5.21 22.86 14.06
CA ALA A 38 -6.51 22.20 14.07
C ALA A 38 -7.02 21.96 15.50
N CYS A 39 -8.32 21.72 15.65
CA CYS A 39 -8.88 21.29 16.92
C CYS A 39 -8.30 19.93 17.34
N PRO A 40 -8.06 19.72 18.65
CA PRO A 40 -7.65 18.42 19.17
C PRO A 40 -8.60 17.30 18.75
N MET A 41 -8.07 16.22 18.20
CA MET A 41 -8.84 15.12 17.64
C MET A 41 -9.17 14.06 18.70
N GLU A 42 -10.33 13.42 18.53
CA GLU A 42 -10.69 12.23 19.28
C GLU A 42 -10.21 10.97 18.54
N HIS A 43 -9.94 9.92 19.32
CA HIS A 43 -9.67 8.60 18.72
C HIS A 43 -10.92 8.08 18.02
N MET A 44 -10.85 7.91 16.69
CA MET A 44 -11.98 7.47 15.89
C MET A 44 -11.52 6.59 14.73
N ARG A 45 -12.46 5.85 14.19
CA ARG A 45 -12.33 5.23 12.85
C ARG A 45 -13.22 6.00 11.89
N HIS A 46 -12.66 6.32 10.72
CA HIS A 46 -13.41 7.03 9.69
C HIS A 46 -13.04 6.58 8.30
N THR A 47 -13.89 6.89 7.36
CA THR A 47 -13.64 6.80 5.92
C THR A 47 -13.88 8.15 5.29
N ASN A 48 -13.16 8.49 4.23
CA ASN A 48 -13.30 9.76 3.53
C ASN A 48 -13.77 9.53 2.09
N GLY A 49 -14.58 10.45 1.54
CA GLY A 49 -14.92 10.53 0.12
C GLY A 49 -13.81 11.13 -0.75
N PHE A 50 -12.67 11.47 -0.18
CA PHE A 50 -11.55 12.19 -0.82
C PHE A 50 -10.20 11.54 -0.49
N TYR A 51 -9.18 11.88 -1.28
CA TYR A 51 -7.79 11.48 -1.04
C TYR A 51 -7.19 12.29 0.10
N SER A 52 -6.31 11.66 0.89
CA SER A 52 -5.51 12.36 1.88
C SER A 52 -4.03 12.02 1.76
N VAL A 53 -3.18 13.05 1.96
CA VAL A 53 -1.73 12.92 2.06
C VAL A 53 -1.31 13.65 3.33
N MET A 54 -0.92 12.90 4.35
CA MET A 54 -0.64 13.43 5.69
C MET A 54 0.83 13.29 6.02
N LEU A 55 1.53 14.40 6.19
CA LEU A 55 2.85 14.47 6.81
C LEU A 55 2.68 14.53 8.32
N LYS A 56 3.19 13.55 9.04
CA LYS A 56 3.19 13.49 10.51
C LYS A 56 4.58 13.80 11.03
N ASP A 57 4.69 14.81 11.87
CA ASP A 57 5.96 15.29 12.45
C ASP A 57 6.33 14.60 13.76
N GLU A 58 5.42 13.86 14.38
CA GLU A 58 5.68 13.06 15.58
C GLU A 58 5.78 11.56 15.30
N LYS A 59 6.56 10.87 16.14
CA LYS A 59 6.56 9.41 16.22
C LYS A 59 5.21 8.95 16.81
N PHE A 60 4.22 8.73 15.94
CA PHE A 60 2.92 8.20 16.37
C PHE A 60 2.96 6.72 16.71
N CYS A 61 4.01 6.00 16.32
CA CYS A 61 4.25 4.62 16.68
C CYS A 61 5.74 4.30 16.44
N ASP A 62 6.31 3.47 17.29
CA ASP A 62 7.53 2.76 16.96
C ASP A 62 7.21 1.82 15.80
N VAL A 63 7.46 2.27 14.59
CA VAL A 63 7.26 1.44 13.40
C VAL A 63 8.39 0.41 13.38
N VAL A 64 8.11 -0.72 13.97
CA VAL A 64 9.01 -1.87 13.96
C VAL A 64 8.80 -2.57 12.62
N TYR A 65 9.65 -2.25 11.64
CA TYR A 65 9.80 -3.05 10.44
C TYR A 65 10.75 -4.23 10.74
N GLY A 66 10.19 -5.38 11.08
CA GLY A 66 11.00 -6.53 11.48
C GLY A 66 11.77 -6.27 12.77
N ARG A 67 13.09 -6.59 12.81
CA ARG A 67 13.97 -6.43 13.97
C ARG A 67 14.80 -5.14 13.95
N SER A 68 14.59 -4.24 13.02
CA SER A 68 15.42 -3.06 12.81
C SER A 68 14.65 -1.77 13.06
N HIS A 69 15.22 -0.88 13.89
CA HIS A 69 14.77 0.51 14.03
C HIS A 69 15.33 1.32 12.86
N TYR A 70 14.50 2.16 12.24
CA TYR A 70 14.93 3.06 11.17
C TYR A 70 15.03 4.50 11.64
N ASP A 71 16.18 5.14 11.37
CA ASP A 71 16.56 6.50 11.77
C ASP A 71 16.00 7.61 10.85
N TYR A 72 14.81 7.46 10.27
CA TYR A 72 14.15 8.56 9.56
C TYR A 72 13.17 9.26 10.50
N ASP A 73 13.70 10.14 11.35
CA ASP A 73 12.96 10.85 12.40
C ASP A 73 12.32 12.17 11.91
N LYS A 74 12.44 12.53 10.61
CA LYS A 74 12.11 13.88 10.13
C LYS A 74 10.71 14.02 9.53
N GLY A 75 9.90 13.01 9.59
CA GLY A 75 8.52 13.02 9.18
C GLY A 75 8.10 11.75 8.43
N THR A 76 6.84 11.38 8.61
CA THR A 76 6.25 10.20 7.99
C THR A 76 5.04 10.62 7.17
N VAL A 77 5.03 10.26 5.87
CA VAL A 77 3.88 10.51 4.98
C VAL A 77 3.01 9.27 4.89
N VAL A 78 1.72 9.46 5.15
CA VAL A 78 0.67 8.45 4.99
C VAL A 78 -0.32 8.96 3.95
N CYS A 79 -0.60 8.14 2.94
CA CYS A 79 -1.56 8.44 1.88
C CYS A 79 -2.76 7.50 1.99
N THR A 80 -3.97 8.03 1.79
CA THR A 80 -5.20 7.21 1.77
C THR A 80 -6.09 7.58 0.60
N SER A 81 -6.69 6.58 -0.02
CA SER A 81 -7.69 6.73 -1.09
C SER A 81 -9.11 6.88 -0.52
N PRO A 82 -10.07 7.40 -1.33
CA PRO A 82 -11.48 7.43 -0.93
C PRO A 82 -12.01 6.06 -0.53
N GLY A 83 -12.82 6.01 0.53
CA GLY A 83 -13.41 4.79 1.07
C GLY A 83 -12.48 3.92 1.91
N GLN A 84 -11.19 4.22 2.00
CA GLN A 84 -10.26 3.50 2.85
C GLN A 84 -10.54 3.79 4.33
N LEU A 85 -10.56 2.73 5.16
CA LEU A 85 -10.73 2.87 6.59
C LEU A 85 -9.45 3.40 7.23
N VAL A 86 -9.56 4.55 7.86
CA VAL A 86 -8.50 5.18 8.65
C VAL A 86 -8.83 5.01 10.13
N GLY A 87 -7.91 4.44 10.88
CA GLY A 87 -8.03 4.32 12.34
C GLY A 87 -7.00 5.22 13.00
N ILE A 88 -7.46 6.07 13.89
CA ILE A 88 -6.61 6.77 14.86
C ILE A 88 -6.78 6.00 16.16
N GLU A 89 -5.92 5.02 16.36
CA GLU A 89 -5.94 4.20 17.59
C GLU A 89 -5.05 4.87 18.64
N PRO A 90 -5.49 4.88 19.93
CA PRO A 90 -4.62 5.34 20.99
C PRO A 90 -3.39 4.45 21.05
N LEU A 91 -2.23 5.03 21.17
CA LEU A 91 -1.05 4.30 21.61
C LEU A 91 -1.40 3.56 22.90
N ALA A 92 -0.92 2.30 23.04
CA ALA A 92 -1.02 1.62 24.32
C ALA A 92 -0.46 2.57 25.39
N PRO A 93 -1.24 2.90 26.44
CA PRO A 93 -0.77 3.87 27.42
C PRO A 93 0.58 3.41 27.96
N PRO A 94 1.54 4.32 28.13
CA PRO A 94 2.80 4.01 28.80
C PRO A 94 2.52 3.29 30.11
N VAL A 95 3.36 2.36 30.49
CA VAL A 95 3.21 1.60 31.74
C VAL A 95 3.04 2.56 32.90
N GLY A 96 1.83 2.60 33.52
CA GLY A 96 1.49 3.49 34.63
C GLY A 96 0.49 4.61 34.30
N MET A 97 0.04 4.77 33.07
CA MET A 97 -1.01 5.72 32.70
C MET A 97 -2.39 5.04 32.74
N SER A 98 -3.40 5.73 33.30
CA SER A 98 -4.77 5.19 33.34
C SER A 98 -5.37 5.10 31.93
N GLN A 99 -6.29 4.13 31.70
CA GLN A 99 -7.04 4.04 30.43
C GLN A 99 -7.90 5.30 30.14
N GLU A 100 -8.22 6.08 31.15
CA GLU A 100 -8.96 7.35 31.02
C GLU A 100 -8.07 8.46 30.44
N ALA A 101 -6.80 8.55 30.86
CA ALA A 101 -5.82 9.48 30.30
C ALA A 101 -5.49 9.16 28.82
N ALA A 102 -5.58 7.89 28.42
CA ALA A 102 -5.41 7.47 27.02
C ALA A 102 -6.62 7.82 26.12
N ARG A 103 -7.73 8.29 26.70
CA ARG A 103 -8.92 8.78 25.95
C ARG A 103 -8.92 10.29 25.75
N GLU A 104 -7.92 10.99 26.28
CA GLU A 104 -7.82 12.43 26.06
C GLU A 104 -7.63 12.73 24.56
N LYS A 105 -8.22 13.86 24.14
CA LYS A 105 -8.02 14.42 22.81
C LYS A 105 -6.53 14.66 22.60
N PHE A 106 -6.00 14.30 21.47
CA PHE A 106 -4.62 14.55 21.12
C PHE A 106 -4.53 15.66 20.07
N GLN A 107 -3.45 16.44 20.13
CA GLN A 107 -3.14 17.45 19.13
C GLN A 107 -2.28 16.81 18.03
N PRO A 108 -2.81 16.60 16.81
CA PRO A 108 -1.98 16.12 15.72
C PRO A 108 -0.96 17.19 15.33
N LEU A 109 0.26 16.77 14.99
CA LEU A 109 1.32 17.64 14.48
C LEU A 109 1.71 17.22 13.06
N GLY A 110 1.96 18.23 12.24
CA GLY A 110 2.32 18.06 10.83
C GLY A 110 1.33 18.73 9.88
N TRP A 111 1.23 18.19 8.67
CA TRP A 111 0.45 18.80 7.60
C TRP A 111 -0.47 17.79 6.93
N GLY A 112 -1.64 18.22 6.50
CA GLY A 112 -2.58 17.44 5.72
C GLY A 112 -2.92 18.12 4.39
N LEU A 113 -2.84 17.36 3.29
CA LEU A 113 -3.44 17.69 2.00
C LEU A 113 -4.62 16.77 1.78
N PHE A 114 -5.79 17.34 1.55
CA PHE A 114 -7.03 16.65 1.24
C PHE A 114 -7.56 17.12 -0.11
N PHE A 115 -7.88 16.19 -1.03
CA PHE A 115 -8.41 16.58 -2.33
C PHE A 115 -9.45 15.60 -2.84
N ALA A 116 -10.56 16.15 -3.34
CA ALA A 116 -11.67 15.36 -3.85
C ALA A 116 -11.36 14.79 -5.25
N PRO A 117 -11.92 13.63 -5.63
CA PRO A 117 -11.79 13.08 -6.98
C PRO A 117 -12.21 14.05 -8.08
N GLU A 118 -13.15 14.93 -7.79
CA GLU A 118 -13.65 15.96 -8.71
C GLU A 118 -12.59 16.98 -9.10
N LEU A 119 -11.61 17.26 -8.23
CA LEU A 119 -10.47 18.16 -8.54
C LEU A 119 -9.74 17.70 -9.80
N MET A 120 -9.55 16.39 -9.93
CA MET A 120 -8.76 15.79 -11.01
C MET A 120 -9.48 15.77 -12.36
N ARG A 121 -10.81 15.94 -12.41
CA ARG A 121 -11.60 15.82 -13.64
C ARG A 121 -11.12 16.77 -14.74
N GLY A 122 -10.66 16.21 -15.87
CA GLY A 122 -10.13 16.96 -17.01
C GLY A 122 -8.69 17.48 -16.84
N THR A 123 -7.95 16.98 -15.86
CA THR A 123 -6.51 17.25 -15.64
C THR A 123 -5.67 16.02 -15.94
N ALA A 124 -4.33 16.19 -16.07
CA ALA A 124 -3.38 15.09 -16.24
C ALA A 124 -3.39 14.15 -15.03
N LEU A 125 -3.54 14.69 -13.83
CA LEU A 125 -3.60 13.92 -12.58
C LEU A 125 -4.69 12.82 -12.62
N ALA A 126 -5.82 13.04 -13.31
CA ALA A 126 -6.86 12.02 -13.46
C ALA A 126 -6.38 10.76 -14.22
N GLN A 127 -5.37 10.89 -15.08
CA GLN A 127 -4.79 9.78 -15.83
C GLN A 127 -3.75 9.05 -14.99
N HIS A 128 -2.97 9.78 -14.20
CA HIS A 128 -1.84 9.26 -13.45
C HIS A 128 -2.18 8.79 -12.02
N ILE A 129 -3.34 9.19 -11.46
CA ILE A 129 -3.69 8.86 -10.05
C ILE A 129 -3.61 7.36 -9.73
N LYS A 130 -3.88 6.50 -10.71
CA LYS A 130 -3.81 5.04 -10.56
C LYS A 130 -2.38 4.49 -10.55
N GLU A 131 -1.41 5.28 -10.94
CA GLU A 131 0.02 4.92 -10.92
C GLU A 131 0.61 5.10 -9.52
N TYR A 132 -0.03 5.91 -8.68
CA TYR A 132 0.37 6.13 -7.29
C TYR A 132 -0.16 5.02 -6.38
N SER A 133 0.44 3.82 -6.48
CA SER A 133 0.08 2.60 -5.72
C SER A 133 0.10 2.80 -4.20
N PHE A 134 0.86 3.77 -3.71
CA PHE A 134 1.02 4.06 -2.29
C PHE A 134 -0.27 4.57 -1.60
N PHE A 135 -1.29 4.99 -2.35
CA PHE A 135 -2.61 5.25 -1.78
C PHE A 135 -3.32 4.00 -1.25
N GLU A 136 -2.87 2.82 -1.65
CA GLU A 136 -3.40 1.54 -1.18
C GLU A 136 -2.46 0.81 -0.20
N TYR A 137 -1.39 1.48 0.25
CA TYR A 137 -0.47 0.93 1.25
C TYR A 137 -1.09 0.99 2.65
N GLN A 138 -0.58 0.15 3.55
CA GLN A 138 -0.96 0.19 4.95
C GLN A 138 -0.16 1.25 5.71
N ALA A 139 -0.67 1.69 6.87
CA ALA A 139 -0.01 2.72 7.67
C ALA A 139 1.41 2.34 8.12
N ASN A 140 1.68 1.04 8.30
CA ASN A 140 3.01 0.53 8.63
C ASN A 140 3.98 0.49 7.42
N GLU A 141 3.48 0.79 6.22
CA GLU A 141 4.24 0.90 4.97
C GLU A 141 4.45 2.37 4.58
N ALA A 142 4.27 3.28 5.52
CA ALA A 142 4.37 4.71 5.31
C ALA A 142 5.74 5.14 4.76
N LEU A 143 5.73 6.26 4.05
CA LEU A 143 6.94 6.88 3.53
C LEU A 143 7.66 7.65 4.64
N HIS A 144 8.93 7.34 4.86
CA HIS A 144 9.80 8.08 5.77
C HIS A 144 10.67 9.05 4.97
N LEU A 145 10.60 10.33 5.32
CA LEU A 145 11.32 11.40 4.64
C LEU A 145 12.67 11.69 5.31
N SER A 146 13.68 11.96 4.48
CA SER A 146 14.86 12.68 4.91
C SER A 146 14.52 14.17 5.08
N GLU A 147 15.38 14.94 5.76
CA GLU A 147 15.16 16.38 5.96
C GLU A 147 14.94 17.13 4.65
N ARG A 148 15.80 16.87 3.64
CA ARG A 148 15.68 17.47 2.31
C ARG A 148 14.39 17.08 1.57
N GLU A 149 13.95 15.85 1.73
CA GLU A 149 12.69 15.38 1.13
C GLU A 149 11.49 16.03 1.82
N ARG A 150 11.57 16.21 3.14
CA ARG A 150 10.57 16.93 3.92
C ARG A 150 10.47 18.41 3.48
N GLU A 151 11.59 19.09 3.30
CA GLU A 151 11.62 20.44 2.75
C GLU A 151 10.96 20.51 1.37
N THR A 152 11.28 19.56 0.48
CA THR A 152 10.66 19.49 -0.85
C THR A 152 9.15 19.25 -0.75
N PHE A 153 8.72 18.35 0.12
CA PHE A 153 7.31 18.05 0.35
C PHE A 153 6.55 19.30 0.83
N LEU A 154 7.08 20.00 1.83
CA LEU A 154 6.49 21.21 2.38
C LEU A 154 6.46 22.35 1.36
N HIS A 155 7.48 22.47 0.51
CA HIS A 155 7.50 23.49 -0.55
C HIS A 155 6.28 23.34 -1.47
N TYR A 156 6.01 22.15 -2.01
CA TYR A 156 4.86 21.96 -2.90
C TYR A 156 3.52 22.03 -2.16
N LEU A 157 3.49 21.66 -0.88
CA LEU A 157 2.30 21.86 -0.07
C LEU A 157 1.96 23.35 0.08
N HIS A 158 2.97 24.18 0.34
CA HIS A 158 2.80 25.64 0.45
C HIS A 158 2.46 26.29 -0.89
N GLU A 159 2.93 25.76 -2.03
CA GLU A 159 2.50 26.23 -3.35
C GLU A 159 1.00 25.98 -3.59
N ILE A 160 0.47 24.83 -3.09
CA ILE A 160 -0.97 24.55 -3.14
C ILE A 160 -1.71 25.52 -2.20
N GLU A 161 -1.24 25.72 -0.98
CA GLU A 161 -1.82 26.63 0.00
C GLU A 161 -1.87 28.07 -0.54
N ALA A 162 -0.78 28.54 -1.15
CA ALA A 162 -0.72 29.87 -1.76
C ALA A 162 -1.74 30.05 -2.88
N GLU A 163 -1.99 29.00 -3.69
CA GLU A 163 -3.02 29.07 -4.74
C GLU A 163 -4.44 29.11 -4.16
N LEU A 164 -4.67 28.55 -2.97
CA LEU A 164 -5.95 28.61 -2.28
C LEU A 164 -6.28 30.02 -1.75
N ASP A 165 -5.27 30.83 -1.46
CA ASP A 165 -5.43 32.23 -1.04
C ASP A 165 -5.76 33.18 -2.19
N HIS A 166 -5.60 32.73 -3.44
CA HIS A 166 -5.95 33.53 -4.62
C HIS A 166 -7.46 33.51 -4.92
N THR A 167 -7.94 34.53 -5.58
CA THR A 167 -9.32 34.56 -6.08
C THR A 167 -9.51 33.44 -7.09
N ILE A 168 -10.54 32.63 -6.89
CA ILE A 168 -10.86 31.49 -7.76
C ILE A 168 -11.15 31.97 -9.19
N ASP A 169 -10.39 31.45 -10.15
CA ASP A 169 -10.54 31.70 -11.58
C ASP A 169 -10.56 30.37 -12.38
N ARG A 170 -10.57 30.50 -13.72
CA ARG A 170 -10.58 29.33 -14.63
C ARG A 170 -9.30 28.48 -14.60
N LEU A 171 -8.20 28.99 -14.05
CA LEU A 171 -6.89 28.32 -13.99
C LEU A 171 -6.63 27.70 -12.63
N THR A 172 -7.26 28.21 -11.56
CA THR A 172 -7.08 27.76 -10.17
C THR A 172 -7.11 26.24 -10.07
N ARG A 173 -8.16 25.59 -10.55
CA ARG A 173 -8.30 24.13 -10.50
C ARG A 173 -7.14 23.40 -11.20
N ARG A 174 -6.68 23.90 -12.34
CA ARG A 174 -5.59 23.30 -13.11
C ARG A 174 -4.25 23.46 -12.40
N LEU A 175 -4.01 24.65 -11.84
CA LEU A 175 -2.77 24.94 -11.10
C LEU A 175 -2.68 24.09 -9.83
N ILE A 176 -3.76 24.04 -9.05
CA ILE A 176 -3.82 23.17 -7.86
C ILE A 176 -3.58 21.71 -8.25
N ALA A 177 -4.29 21.18 -9.25
CA ALA A 177 -4.13 19.78 -9.67
C ALA A 177 -2.71 19.48 -10.16
N SER A 178 -2.05 20.43 -10.83
CA SER A 178 -0.65 20.28 -11.28
C SER A 178 0.33 20.25 -10.08
N ASN A 179 0.14 21.11 -9.09
CA ASN A 179 0.97 21.10 -7.89
C ASN A 179 0.76 19.84 -7.06
N VAL A 180 -0.48 19.34 -6.96
CA VAL A 180 -0.78 18.03 -6.35
C VAL A 180 -0.07 16.91 -7.10
N GLU A 181 -0.13 16.87 -8.44
CA GLU A 181 0.55 15.87 -9.26
C GLU A 181 2.07 15.89 -9.02
N ILE A 182 2.70 17.05 -9.03
CA ILE A 182 4.14 17.18 -8.77
C ILE A 182 4.49 16.69 -7.35
N LEU A 183 3.69 17.03 -6.34
CA LEU A 183 3.88 16.53 -4.98
C LEU A 183 3.82 14.99 -4.91
N LEU A 184 2.84 14.39 -5.61
CA LEU A 184 2.68 12.93 -5.66
C LEU A 184 3.84 12.26 -6.42
N ASP A 185 4.35 12.86 -7.49
CA ASP A 185 5.54 12.40 -8.21
C ASP A 185 6.79 12.40 -7.31
N HIS A 186 6.92 13.44 -6.47
CA HIS A 186 7.99 13.46 -5.46
C HIS A 186 7.81 12.35 -4.42
N CYS A 187 6.59 12.10 -3.95
CA CYS A 187 6.31 10.97 -3.05
C CYS A 187 6.68 9.64 -3.69
N LEU A 188 6.34 9.43 -4.97
CA LEU A 188 6.71 8.23 -5.72
C LEU A 188 8.23 8.06 -5.76
N ARG A 189 8.98 9.10 -6.10
CA ARG A 189 10.46 9.11 -6.08
C ARG A 189 11.01 8.77 -4.70
N PHE A 190 10.42 9.30 -3.64
CA PHE A 190 10.87 9.05 -2.27
C PHE A 190 10.59 7.61 -1.83
N TYR A 191 9.47 7.02 -2.24
CA TYR A 191 9.22 5.58 -2.08
C TYR A 191 10.25 4.72 -2.84
N GLU A 192 10.58 5.08 -4.08
CA GLU A 192 11.62 4.38 -4.85
C GLU A 192 12.97 4.42 -4.14
N ARG A 193 13.37 5.58 -3.61
CA ARG A 193 14.57 5.69 -2.77
C ARG A 193 14.45 4.81 -1.53
N GLN A 194 13.29 4.83 -0.84
CA GLN A 194 13.07 4.03 0.37
C GLN A 194 13.20 2.52 0.09
N PHE A 195 12.71 2.04 -1.03
CA PHE A 195 12.92 0.66 -1.45
C PHE A 195 14.40 0.33 -1.68
N ILE A 196 15.17 1.24 -2.30
CA ILE A 196 16.61 1.03 -2.54
C ILE A 196 17.39 1.02 -1.22
N THR A 197 17.13 1.97 -0.33
CA THR A 197 17.89 2.08 0.94
C THR A 197 17.58 0.96 1.94
N ARG A 198 16.50 0.21 1.72
CA ARG A 198 16.11 -0.96 2.52
C ARG A 198 16.54 -2.30 1.91
N GLU A 199 17.53 -2.32 1.04
CA GLU A 199 17.99 -3.49 0.29
C GLU A 199 18.23 -4.73 1.17
N PHE A 200 18.83 -4.59 2.37
CA PHE A 200 19.01 -5.70 3.30
C PHE A 200 17.70 -6.34 3.78
N ILE A 201 16.68 -5.53 4.03
CA ILE A 201 15.36 -6.02 4.47
C ILE A 201 14.62 -6.62 3.29
N ASN A 202 14.77 -6.05 2.12
CA ASN A 202 14.14 -6.49 0.90
C ASN A 202 14.67 -7.86 0.45
N SER A 203 15.99 -8.11 0.57
CA SER A 203 16.59 -9.41 0.28
C SER A 203 16.11 -10.51 1.24
N ASP A 204 15.94 -10.19 2.53
CA ASP A 204 15.31 -11.09 3.51
C ASP A 204 13.85 -11.37 3.14
N LEU A 205 13.11 -10.37 2.72
CA LEU A 205 11.71 -10.54 2.30
C LEU A 205 11.59 -11.43 1.06
N LEU A 206 12.45 -11.26 0.06
CA LEU A 206 12.47 -12.13 -1.12
C LEU A 206 12.73 -13.59 -0.72
N SER A 207 13.70 -13.81 0.16
CA SER A 207 14.01 -15.15 0.70
C SER A 207 12.83 -15.75 1.45
N ARG A 208 12.15 -14.96 2.28
CA ARG A 208 10.92 -15.36 2.99
C ARG A 208 9.77 -15.66 2.04
N PHE A 209 9.62 -14.87 0.99
CA PHE A 209 8.61 -15.11 -0.05
C PHE A 209 8.86 -16.42 -0.79
N GLU A 210 10.09 -16.69 -1.21
CA GLU A 210 10.45 -17.97 -1.84
C GLU A 210 10.25 -19.16 -0.90
N GLN A 211 10.59 -19.00 0.38
CA GLN A 211 10.35 -20.04 1.39
C GLN A 211 8.86 -20.27 1.60
N LEU A 212 8.04 -19.21 1.62
CA LEU A 212 6.59 -19.31 1.69
C LEU A 212 6.02 -20.12 0.51
N LEU A 213 6.47 -19.85 -0.71
CA LEU A 213 6.05 -20.61 -1.90
C LEU A 213 6.48 -22.07 -1.81
N LYS A 214 7.70 -22.36 -1.34
CA LYS A 214 8.16 -23.75 -1.11
C LYS A 214 7.25 -24.48 -0.11
N GLN A 215 6.94 -23.84 1.02
CA GLN A 215 6.06 -24.41 2.05
C GLN A 215 4.62 -24.61 1.52
N TYR A 216 4.11 -23.65 0.74
CA TYR A 216 2.78 -23.75 0.12
C TYR A 216 2.65 -25.03 -0.72
N PHE A 217 3.61 -25.27 -1.64
CA PHE A 217 3.60 -26.43 -2.53
C PHE A 217 4.06 -27.74 -1.89
N ALA A 218 4.77 -27.70 -0.76
CA ALA A 218 5.11 -28.89 0.02
C ALA A 218 3.93 -29.41 0.84
N GLY A 219 2.99 -28.53 1.20
CA GLY A 219 1.80 -28.88 1.98
C GLY A 219 0.60 -29.29 1.11
N ARG A 220 -0.59 -29.31 1.75
CA ARG A 220 -1.86 -29.59 1.09
C ARG A 220 -2.61 -28.35 0.61
N LYS A 221 -2.04 -27.16 0.81
CA LYS A 221 -2.68 -25.89 0.41
C LYS A 221 -3.04 -25.83 -1.09
N PRO A 222 -2.19 -26.29 -2.02
CA PRO A 222 -2.58 -26.29 -3.43
C PRO A 222 -3.88 -27.02 -3.74
N GLN A 223 -4.11 -28.16 -3.07
CA GLN A 223 -5.32 -28.96 -3.26
C GLN A 223 -6.56 -28.31 -2.64
N GLN A 224 -6.40 -27.53 -1.57
CA GLN A 224 -7.48 -26.89 -0.83
C GLN A 224 -7.83 -25.50 -1.40
N ASP A 225 -6.81 -24.69 -1.61
CA ASP A 225 -6.93 -23.25 -1.90
C ASP A 225 -6.60 -22.90 -3.38
N GLY A 226 -6.08 -23.87 -4.15
CA GLY A 226 -5.67 -23.66 -5.52
C GLY A 226 -4.26 -23.07 -5.64
N LEU A 227 -4.04 -22.23 -6.65
CA LEU A 227 -2.75 -21.56 -6.85
C LEU A 227 -2.56 -20.41 -5.86
N PRO A 228 -1.32 -20.17 -5.36
CA PRO A 228 -1.06 -19.05 -4.47
C PRO A 228 -1.32 -17.72 -5.19
N THR A 229 -1.95 -16.78 -4.49
CA THR A 229 -2.24 -15.44 -5.01
C THR A 229 -1.30 -14.41 -4.41
N VAL A 230 -1.13 -13.26 -5.08
CA VAL A 230 -0.37 -12.12 -4.55
C VAL A 230 -0.93 -11.70 -3.18
N ARG A 231 -2.26 -11.63 -3.06
CA ARG A 231 -2.94 -11.29 -1.79
C ARG A 231 -2.59 -12.26 -0.66
N TYR A 232 -2.61 -13.56 -0.94
CA TYR A 232 -2.23 -14.58 0.04
C TYR A 232 -0.77 -14.38 0.47
N CYS A 233 0.17 -14.25 -0.47
CA CYS A 233 1.59 -14.09 -0.15
C CYS A 233 1.87 -12.80 0.64
N ALA A 234 1.24 -11.69 0.25
CA ALA A 234 1.34 -10.43 0.97
C ALA A 234 0.81 -10.55 2.40
N SER A 235 -0.37 -11.16 2.59
CA SER A 235 -0.97 -11.37 3.91
C SER A 235 -0.09 -12.21 4.84
N GLU A 236 0.50 -13.31 4.36
CA GLU A 236 1.43 -14.15 5.14
C GLU A 236 2.72 -13.41 5.52
N LEU A 237 3.09 -12.41 4.75
CA LEU A 237 4.27 -11.57 5.00
C LEU A 237 3.93 -10.27 5.77
N CYS A 238 2.65 -10.10 6.18
CA CYS A 238 2.15 -8.92 6.88
C CYS A 238 2.32 -7.62 6.09
N LEU A 239 2.08 -7.68 4.77
CA LEU A 239 2.18 -6.55 3.84
C LEU A 239 0.87 -6.35 3.06
N SER A 240 0.64 -5.12 2.57
CA SER A 240 -0.40 -4.87 1.58
C SER A 240 -0.03 -5.50 0.23
N PRO A 241 -1.00 -5.95 -0.59
CA PRO A 241 -0.72 -6.54 -1.89
C PRO A 241 0.04 -5.60 -2.83
N ASN A 242 -0.23 -4.30 -2.78
CA ASN A 242 0.41 -3.32 -3.64
C ASN A 242 1.85 -3.06 -3.21
N TYR A 243 2.10 -2.78 -1.92
CA TYR A 243 3.47 -2.63 -1.41
C TYR A 243 4.33 -3.87 -1.69
N PHE A 244 3.80 -5.06 -1.40
CA PHE A 244 4.47 -6.32 -1.71
C PHE A 244 4.80 -6.46 -3.21
N SER A 245 3.84 -6.12 -4.10
CA SER A 245 4.04 -6.20 -5.56
C SER A 245 5.11 -5.23 -6.05
N ASP A 246 5.09 -3.98 -5.56
CA ASP A 246 6.06 -2.96 -5.93
C ASP A 246 7.47 -3.31 -5.44
N LEU A 247 7.55 -3.83 -4.21
CA LEU A 247 8.81 -4.27 -3.64
C LEU A 247 9.40 -5.46 -4.43
N ILE A 248 8.63 -6.51 -4.70
CA ILE A 248 9.11 -7.66 -5.49
C ILE A 248 9.51 -7.23 -6.90
N LYS A 249 8.75 -6.33 -7.53
CA LYS A 249 9.09 -5.80 -8.86
C LYS A 249 10.41 -5.03 -8.83
N LYS A 250 10.66 -4.25 -7.78
CA LYS A 250 11.90 -3.50 -7.61
C LYS A 250 13.11 -4.44 -7.43
N GLU A 251 12.98 -5.43 -6.57
CA GLU A 251 14.06 -6.38 -6.25
C GLU A 251 14.39 -7.33 -7.41
N THR A 252 13.38 -7.79 -8.14
CA THR A 252 13.55 -8.86 -9.14
C THR A 252 13.41 -8.41 -10.59
N GLY A 253 12.94 -7.19 -10.83
CA GLY A 253 12.55 -6.69 -12.15
C GLY A 253 11.26 -7.33 -12.70
N ARG A 254 10.58 -8.20 -11.94
CA ARG A 254 9.37 -8.93 -12.34
C ARG A 254 8.24 -8.69 -11.34
N SER A 255 6.99 -8.69 -11.82
CA SER A 255 5.85 -8.58 -10.91
C SER A 255 5.77 -9.79 -9.96
N ALA A 256 5.20 -9.60 -8.76
CA ALA A 256 4.98 -10.68 -7.81
C ALA A 256 4.15 -11.81 -8.42
N GLN A 257 3.17 -11.49 -9.27
CA GLN A 257 2.37 -12.48 -9.99
C GLN A 257 3.22 -13.30 -10.97
N GLU A 258 4.13 -12.66 -11.70
CA GLU A 258 5.04 -13.36 -12.60
C GLU A 258 6.01 -14.27 -11.84
N HIS A 259 6.50 -13.82 -10.69
CA HIS A 259 7.36 -14.63 -9.82
C HIS A 259 6.63 -15.89 -9.31
N ILE A 260 5.40 -15.75 -8.82
CA ILE A 260 4.54 -16.88 -8.40
C ILE A 260 4.33 -17.84 -9.58
N LYS A 261 4.05 -17.30 -10.76
CA LYS A 261 3.82 -18.08 -11.99
C LYS A 261 5.06 -18.90 -12.39
N GLN A 262 6.24 -18.29 -12.37
CA GLN A 262 7.49 -18.99 -12.70
C GLN A 262 7.85 -20.05 -11.65
N PHE A 263 7.62 -19.76 -10.38
CA PHE A 263 7.80 -20.73 -9.31
C PHE A 263 6.86 -21.94 -9.49
N THR A 264 5.56 -21.68 -9.75
CA THR A 264 4.56 -22.71 -10.04
C THR A 264 4.98 -23.56 -11.23
N LEU A 265 5.48 -22.95 -12.30
CA LEU A 265 5.98 -23.67 -13.46
C LEU A 265 7.13 -24.62 -13.11
N GLY A 266 8.06 -24.17 -12.26
CA GLY A 266 9.15 -25.01 -11.73
C GLY A 266 8.63 -26.25 -11.01
N ILE A 267 7.65 -26.06 -10.10
CA ILE A 267 7.01 -27.18 -9.37
C ILE A 267 6.27 -28.12 -10.32
N VAL A 268 5.55 -27.59 -11.30
CA VAL A 268 4.86 -28.41 -12.32
C VAL A 268 5.86 -29.26 -13.08
N LYS A 269 6.97 -28.67 -13.57
CA LYS A 269 8.03 -29.40 -14.28
C LYS A 269 8.61 -30.50 -13.40
N GLN A 270 8.92 -30.21 -12.14
CA GLN A 270 9.44 -31.21 -11.19
C GLN A 270 8.47 -32.38 -10.99
N ARG A 271 7.16 -32.12 -10.84
CA ARG A 271 6.16 -33.19 -10.69
C ARG A 271 5.92 -33.96 -11.99
N LEU A 272 5.98 -33.29 -13.14
CA LEU A 272 5.88 -33.95 -14.45
C LEU A 272 7.06 -34.91 -14.72
N SER A 273 8.24 -34.68 -14.12
CA SER A 273 9.39 -35.59 -14.23
C SER A 273 9.17 -36.92 -13.50
N ASN A 274 8.23 -36.98 -12.55
CA ASN A 274 7.79 -38.24 -11.96
C ASN A 274 6.77 -38.90 -12.89
N LEU A 275 7.18 -39.98 -13.55
CA LEU A 275 6.38 -40.70 -14.53
C LEU A 275 5.23 -41.53 -13.88
N ASP A 276 5.30 -41.80 -12.60
CA ASP A 276 4.24 -42.51 -11.85
C ASP A 276 2.99 -41.62 -11.68
N LEU A 277 3.13 -40.30 -11.76
CA LEU A 277 2.02 -39.37 -11.66
C LEU A 277 1.35 -39.14 -13.02
N THR A 278 0.04 -39.24 -13.06
CA THR A 278 -0.76 -38.80 -14.22
C THR A 278 -0.77 -37.27 -14.31
N ILE A 279 -1.03 -36.72 -15.53
CA ILE A 279 -1.18 -35.27 -15.71
C ILE A 279 -2.31 -34.70 -14.83
N THR A 280 -3.36 -35.51 -14.59
CA THR A 280 -4.49 -35.16 -13.71
C THR A 280 -4.04 -35.03 -12.25
N GLU A 281 -3.24 -35.96 -11.77
CA GLU A 281 -2.69 -35.91 -10.41
C GLU A 281 -1.71 -34.73 -10.24
N VAL A 282 -0.87 -34.48 -11.26
CA VAL A 282 0.00 -33.28 -11.25
C VAL A 282 -0.83 -32.00 -11.19
N ALA A 283 -1.91 -31.90 -11.99
CA ALA A 283 -2.79 -30.73 -11.94
C ALA A 283 -3.38 -30.53 -10.54
N TRP A 284 -3.96 -31.56 -9.96
CA TRP A 284 -4.55 -31.51 -8.64
C TRP A 284 -3.54 -31.19 -7.53
N GLN A 285 -2.37 -31.84 -7.56
CA GLN A 285 -1.30 -31.60 -6.57
C GLN A 285 -0.68 -30.19 -6.68
N THR A 286 -0.77 -29.55 -7.83
CA THR A 286 -0.20 -28.21 -8.06
C THR A 286 -1.25 -27.08 -7.98
N GLY A 287 -2.50 -27.42 -7.63
CA GLY A 287 -3.54 -26.42 -7.38
C GLY A 287 -4.36 -26.03 -8.60
N PHE A 288 -4.25 -26.77 -9.70
CA PHE A 288 -5.14 -26.57 -10.84
C PHE A 288 -6.41 -27.39 -10.67
N GLN A 289 -7.55 -26.69 -10.65
CA GLN A 289 -8.87 -27.31 -10.48
C GLN A 289 -9.19 -28.36 -11.58
N TYR A 290 -8.69 -28.13 -12.80
CA TYR A 290 -8.90 -29.03 -13.94
C TYR A 290 -7.58 -29.24 -14.72
N PRO A 291 -7.33 -30.47 -15.26
CA PRO A 291 -6.12 -30.77 -16.04
C PRO A 291 -5.94 -29.89 -17.28
N GLN A 292 -7.06 -29.44 -17.88
CA GLN A 292 -7.02 -28.53 -19.01
C GLN A 292 -6.47 -27.15 -18.65
N HIS A 293 -6.67 -26.68 -17.43
CA HIS A 293 -6.08 -25.41 -16.96
C HIS A 293 -4.57 -25.54 -16.82
N LEU A 294 -4.09 -26.65 -16.27
CA LEU A 294 -2.65 -26.95 -16.23
C LEU A 294 -2.07 -26.99 -17.67
N THR A 295 -2.74 -27.73 -18.58
CA THR A 295 -2.27 -27.86 -19.97
C THR A 295 -2.18 -26.50 -20.67
N ARG A 296 -3.19 -25.65 -20.52
CA ARG A 296 -3.18 -24.29 -21.07
C ARG A 296 -2.07 -23.44 -20.47
N PHE A 297 -1.94 -23.46 -19.14
CA PHE A 297 -0.87 -22.74 -18.43
C PHE A 297 0.50 -23.18 -18.90
N PHE A 298 0.77 -24.49 -18.88
CA PHE A 298 2.06 -25.04 -19.23
C PHE A 298 2.44 -24.77 -20.70
N LYS A 299 1.47 -24.94 -21.63
CA LYS A 299 1.69 -24.65 -23.05
C LYS A 299 1.95 -23.16 -23.29
N LYS A 300 1.27 -22.27 -22.57
CA LYS A 300 1.50 -20.83 -22.67
C LYS A 300 2.92 -20.45 -22.25
N GLU A 301 3.44 -21.08 -21.18
CA GLU A 301 4.74 -20.71 -20.60
C GLU A 301 5.92 -21.44 -21.26
N THR A 302 5.71 -22.62 -21.88
CA THR A 302 6.79 -23.45 -22.41
C THR A 302 6.71 -23.69 -23.92
N GLY A 303 5.59 -23.33 -24.55
CA GLY A 303 5.30 -23.65 -25.96
C GLY A 303 4.85 -25.09 -26.21
N GLN A 304 4.91 -25.98 -25.21
CA GLN A 304 4.62 -27.42 -25.32
C GLN A 304 3.54 -27.84 -24.30
N THR A 305 2.79 -28.88 -24.64
CA THR A 305 1.88 -29.50 -23.67
C THR A 305 2.66 -30.31 -22.62
N PRO A 306 2.09 -30.57 -21.44
CA PRO A 306 2.70 -31.45 -20.44
C PRO A 306 3.05 -32.84 -20.98
N ALA A 307 2.23 -33.42 -21.85
CA ALA A 307 2.48 -34.71 -22.49
C ALA A 307 3.70 -34.65 -23.42
N GLN A 308 3.74 -33.69 -24.34
CA GLN A 308 4.88 -33.47 -25.26
C GLN A 308 6.19 -33.23 -24.49
N TRP A 309 6.10 -32.48 -23.38
CA TRP A 309 7.27 -32.24 -22.54
C TRP A 309 7.80 -33.51 -21.87
N ARG A 310 6.91 -34.42 -21.38
CA ARG A 310 7.28 -35.73 -20.86
C ARG A 310 7.91 -36.63 -21.90
N GLU A 311 7.31 -36.73 -23.10
CA GLU A 311 7.84 -37.55 -24.20
C GLU A 311 9.28 -37.14 -24.53
N ARG A 312 9.57 -35.85 -24.54
CA ARG A 312 10.93 -35.33 -24.82
C ARG A 312 11.93 -35.61 -23.70
N MET A 313 11.50 -35.87 -22.47
CA MET A 313 12.39 -36.21 -21.36
C MET A 313 12.75 -37.70 -21.32
N VAL A 314 11.92 -38.55 -21.92
CA VAL A 314 12.08 -40.03 -21.90
C VAL A 314 12.79 -40.54 -23.18
N GLY A 315 12.77 -39.77 -24.25
CA GLY A 315 13.49 -40.06 -25.52
C GLY A 315 14.79 -39.29 -25.59
#